data_c8ff40f38dda2c8e93978306857daf8c
#
_entry.id   c8ff40f38dda2c8e93978306857daf8c
#
_cell.length_a   1.000
_cell.length_b   1.000
_cell.length_c   1.000
_cell.angle_alpha   90.00
_cell.angle_beta   90.00
_cell.angle_gamma   90.00
#
_symmetry.space_group_name_H-M   'P 1'
#
loop_
_entity.id
_entity.type
_entity.pdbx_description
1 polymer ?
#
loop_
_entity_poly.entity_id
_entity_poly.type
_entity_poly.pdbx_seq_one_letter_code
_entity_poly.pdbx_strand_id
1 'polypeptide(L)'
;VNCAAWTNVDAAEAPENRDAVMALNASAPANLALVMKEVSGTLVHISTDYVFGAEVYNTPCTETMSGTPTGVYGETKLLGERSIIDTGCNHIIIRTAWLYSEFGKNFVKTMLKLTSERSQLKVVVDQVGTPTYALDLARVIYNVVEGRKYIGNDGIYNYSNEGVCSWFDFTKMIAEYNGTTGCNIQPCYSCDFPSPVKRPSYSVLDKSKIKRVFGVEVPYWTDSLKKCINNL
;
A
#
# COMPACT_ATOMS: atom_id res chain seq x y z
N VAL A 1 0.87 -5.83 -16.29
CA VAL A 1 0.67 -5.29 -14.93
C VAL A 1 0.60 -6.45 -13.96
N ASN A 2 1.47 -6.46 -12.95
CA ASN A 2 1.50 -7.47 -11.89
C ASN A 2 0.96 -6.89 -10.57
N CYS A 3 -0.25 -7.32 -10.19
CA CYS A 3 -0.88 -7.00 -8.90
C CYS A 3 -0.90 -8.22 -7.95
N ALA A 4 -0.36 -9.38 -8.37
CA ALA A 4 -0.33 -10.57 -7.54
C ALA A 4 0.71 -10.42 -6.43
N ALA A 5 0.30 -10.70 -5.19
CA ALA A 5 1.18 -10.70 -4.04
C ALA A 5 0.54 -11.46 -2.86
N TRP A 6 1.37 -11.98 -1.98
CA TRP A 6 0.94 -12.32 -0.63
C TRP A 6 0.81 -11.02 0.17
N THR A 7 -0.38 -10.68 0.65
CA THR A 7 -0.68 -9.41 1.32
C THR A 7 -1.08 -9.53 2.79
N ASN A 8 -1.23 -10.77 3.30
CA ASN A 8 -1.49 -10.98 4.72
C ASN A 8 -0.18 -10.84 5.50
N VAL A 9 0.06 -9.63 6.02
CA VAL A 9 1.29 -9.23 6.70
C VAL A 9 1.58 -10.13 7.90
N ASP A 10 0.60 -10.35 8.77
CA ASP A 10 0.77 -11.13 10.00
C ASP A 10 1.00 -12.62 9.69
N ALA A 11 0.26 -13.18 8.73
CA ALA A 11 0.45 -14.58 8.33
C ALA A 11 1.77 -14.81 7.57
N ALA A 12 2.41 -13.77 7.03
CA ALA A 12 3.70 -13.90 6.38
C ALA A 12 4.83 -14.27 7.35
N GLU A 13 4.68 -13.96 8.64
CA GLU A 13 5.65 -14.30 9.68
C GLU A 13 5.62 -15.79 10.07
N ALA A 14 4.54 -16.48 9.77
CA ALA A 14 4.42 -17.91 10.10
C ALA A 14 5.39 -18.74 9.23
N PRO A 15 6.25 -19.57 9.83
CA PRO A 15 7.28 -20.34 9.11
C PRO A 15 6.73 -21.18 7.96
N GLU A 16 5.54 -21.78 8.14
CA GLU A 16 4.87 -22.60 7.13
C GLU A 16 4.47 -21.83 5.87
N ASN A 17 4.34 -20.50 5.94
CA ASN A 17 3.97 -19.64 4.81
C ASN A 17 5.18 -19.08 4.07
N ARG A 18 6.39 -19.20 4.62
CA ARG A 18 7.59 -18.50 4.12
C ARG A 18 7.89 -18.79 2.65
N ASP A 19 7.78 -20.05 2.23
CA ASP A 19 8.03 -20.44 0.83
C ASP A 19 6.99 -19.86 -0.12
N ALA A 20 5.71 -19.85 0.26
CA ALA A 20 4.63 -19.27 -0.53
C ALA A 20 4.76 -17.72 -0.62
N VAL A 21 5.12 -17.07 0.48
CA VAL A 21 5.36 -15.62 0.52
C VAL A 21 6.54 -15.26 -0.38
N MET A 22 7.65 -16.00 -0.30
CA MET A 22 8.83 -15.81 -1.13
C MET A 22 8.51 -16.04 -2.61
N ALA A 23 7.78 -17.10 -2.93
CA ALA A 23 7.39 -17.44 -4.29
C ALA A 23 6.55 -16.32 -4.94
N LEU A 24 5.55 -15.79 -4.21
CA LEU A 24 4.65 -14.77 -4.74
C LEU A 24 5.26 -13.36 -4.77
N ASN A 25 6.02 -12.99 -3.72
CA ASN A 25 6.49 -11.61 -3.57
C ASN A 25 7.87 -11.35 -4.18
N ALA A 26 8.69 -12.38 -4.35
CA ALA A 26 10.05 -12.24 -4.89
C ALA A 26 10.25 -13.05 -6.18
N SER A 27 10.04 -14.38 -6.18
CA SER A 27 10.35 -15.22 -7.32
C SER A 27 9.44 -14.96 -8.53
N ALA A 28 8.13 -14.81 -8.31
CA ALA A 28 7.20 -14.55 -9.39
C ALA A 28 7.47 -13.20 -10.09
N PRO A 29 7.69 -12.06 -9.37
CA PRO A 29 8.13 -10.81 -10.00
C PRO A 29 9.43 -10.95 -10.79
N ALA A 30 10.43 -11.68 -10.28
CA ALA A 30 11.68 -11.95 -10.99
C ALA A 30 11.45 -12.68 -12.32
N ASN A 31 10.65 -13.75 -12.30
CA ASN A 31 10.32 -14.52 -13.50
C ASN A 31 9.56 -13.68 -14.53
N LEU A 32 8.59 -12.87 -14.08
CA LEU A 32 7.88 -11.93 -14.96
C LEU A 32 8.82 -10.91 -15.59
N ALA A 33 9.78 -10.39 -14.82
CA ALA A 33 10.77 -9.44 -15.32
C ALA A 33 11.69 -10.05 -16.37
N LEU A 34 12.13 -11.30 -16.18
CA LEU A 34 12.91 -12.04 -17.17
C LEU A 34 12.16 -12.18 -18.50
N VAL A 35 10.90 -12.63 -18.44
CA VAL A 35 10.05 -12.74 -19.64
C VAL A 35 9.85 -11.38 -20.30
N MET A 36 9.58 -10.33 -19.52
CA MET A 36 9.42 -8.98 -20.09
C MET A 36 10.68 -8.49 -20.77
N LYS A 37 11.87 -8.82 -20.25
CA LYS A 37 13.14 -8.51 -20.90
C LYS A 37 13.28 -9.22 -22.25
N GLU A 38 12.97 -10.51 -22.31
CA GLU A 38 13.06 -11.31 -23.56
C GLU A 38 12.16 -10.76 -24.67
N VAL A 39 10.94 -10.31 -24.31
CA VAL A 39 9.97 -9.75 -25.29
C VAL A 39 10.10 -8.24 -25.45
N SER A 40 11.11 -7.60 -24.88
CA SER A 40 11.29 -6.12 -24.87
C SER A 40 10.05 -5.38 -24.35
N GLY A 41 9.32 -6.00 -23.42
CA GLY A 41 8.13 -5.45 -22.76
C GLY A 41 8.48 -4.60 -21.56
N THR A 42 7.46 -4.01 -20.93
CA THR A 42 7.58 -3.25 -19.67
C THR A 42 6.75 -3.90 -18.59
N LEU A 43 7.33 -4.14 -17.41
CA LEU A 43 6.64 -4.67 -16.25
C LEU A 43 6.16 -3.53 -15.35
N VAL A 44 4.85 -3.37 -15.19
CA VAL A 44 4.27 -2.55 -14.12
C VAL A 44 4.04 -3.45 -12.90
N HIS A 45 4.69 -3.16 -11.76
CA HIS A 45 4.62 -3.98 -10.55
C HIS A 45 4.16 -3.17 -9.35
N ILE A 46 3.20 -3.72 -8.59
CA ILE A 46 2.70 -3.07 -7.37
C ILE A 46 3.51 -3.56 -6.17
N SER A 47 4.13 -2.59 -5.47
CA SER A 47 4.89 -2.79 -4.24
C SER A 47 4.20 -2.10 -3.05
N THR A 48 4.90 -1.90 -1.95
CA THR A 48 4.33 -1.52 -0.66
C THR A 48 5.20 -0.51 0.09
N ASP A 49 4.57 0.28 0.98
CA ASP A 49 5.22 1.09 1.99
C ASP A 49 5.94 0.27 3.08
N TYR A 50 5.60 -1.01 3.23
CA TYR A 50 6.30 -1.92 4.17
C TYR A 50 7.77 -2.20 3.81
N VAL A 51 8.25 -1.71 2.67
CA VAL A 51 9.70 -1.66 2.39
C VAL A 51 10.44 -0.71 3.32
N PHE A 52 9.72 0.17 4.02
CA PHE A 52 10.20 1.05 5.08
C PHE A 52 9.74 0.53 6.45
N GLY A 53 10.32 1.00 7.56
CA GLY A 53 9.76 0.72 8.90
C GLY A 53 10.77 0.48 10.02
N ALA A 54 11.99 0.07 9.75
CA ALA A 54 13.00 -0.09 10.81
C ALA A 54 13.53 1.28 11.33
N GLU A 55 13.52 2.30 10.47
CA GLU A 55 13.93 3.64 10.83
C GLU A 55 12.73 4.51 11.24
N VAL A 56 12.98 5.52 12.06
CA VAL A 56 11.99 6.50 12.46
C VAL A 56 12.02 7.65 11.45
N TYR A 57 10.99 7.72 10.61
CA TYR A 57 10.82 8.82 9.66
C TYR A 57 9.91 9.92 10.26
N ASN A 58 10.17 11.16 9.90
CA ASN A 58 9.34 12.34 10.21
C ASN A 58 9.03 13.19 8.98
N THR A 59 9.47 12.71 7.83
CA THR A 59 9.20 13.31 6.50
C THR A 59 8.72 12.21 5.55
N PRO A 60 7.97 12.55 4.50
CA PRO A 60 7.51 11.56 3.53
C PRO A 60 8.65 10.75 2.91
N CYS A 61 8.47 9.43 2.86
CA CYS A 61 9.44 8.51 2.30
C CYS A 61 9.54 8.68 0.78
N THR A 62 10.73 8.97 0.28
CA THR A 62 10.99 9.10 -1.16
C THR A 62 11.40 7.76 -1.77
N GLU A 63 11.35 7.67 -3.10
CA GLU A 63 11.76 6.47 -3.85
C GLU A 63 13.26 6.16 -3.72
N THR A 64 14.07 7.15 -3.39
CA THR A 64 15.53 7.05 -3.23
C THR A 64 15.98 6.61 -1.85
N MET A 65 15.09 6.62 -0.85
CA MET A 65 15.40 6.13 0.48
C MET A 65 15.63 4.63 0.47
N SER A 66 16.63 4.18 1.22
CA SER A 66 16.91 2.75 1.39
C SER A 66 15.73 2.03 2.05
N GLY A 67 15.37 0.88 1.50
CA GLY A 67 14.37 0.02 2.14
C GLY A 67 14.92 -0.59 3.43
N THR A 68 14.17 -0.47 4.52
CA THR A 68 14.47 -0.98 5.87
C THR A 68 13.25 -1.71 6.43
N PRO A 69 12.82 -2.84 5.81
CA PRO A 69 11.64 -3.58 6.23
C PRO A 69 11.81 -4.17 7.64
N THR A 70 10.69 -4.38 8.34
CA THR A 70 10.66 -4.93 9.72
C THR A 70 10.04 -6.31 9.81
N GLY A 71 9.64 -6.93 8.70
CA GLY A 71 9.01 -8.24 8.67
C GLY A 71 9.06 -8.88 7.29
N VAL A 72 8.75 -10.18 7.25
CA VAL A 72 8.84 -11.04 6.06
C VAL A 72 8.09 -10.49 4.86
N TYR A 73 6.91 -9.90 5.06
CA TYR A 73 6.15 -9.28 3.98
C TYR A 73 6.96 -8.16 3.30
N GLY A 74 7.45 -7.20 4.07
CA GLY A 74 8.24 -6.07 3.55
C GLY A 74 9.56 -6.52 2.93
N GLU A 75 10.27 -7.47 3.57
CA GLU A 75 11.51 -8.05 3.06
C GLU A 75 11.34 -8.70 1.70
N THR A 76 10.32 -9.54 1.55
CA THR A 76 10.05 -10.27 0.30
C THR A 76 9.56 -9.36 -0.81
N LYS A 77 8.77 -8.31 -0.50
CA LYS A 77 8.38 -7.29 -1.47
C LYS A 77 9.58 -6.48 -1.95
N LEU A 78 10.48 -6.08 -1.05
CA LEU A 78 11.71 -5.37 -1.39
C LEU A 78 12.66 -6.24 -2.23
N LEU A 79 12.74 -7.53 -1.92
CA LEU A 79 13.50 -8.49 -2.72
C LEU A 79 12.92 -8.60 -4.15
N GLY A 80 11.59 -8.63 -4.28
CA GLY A 80 10.92 -8.59 -5.58
C GLY A 80 11.24 -7.34 -6.39
N GLU A 81 11.25 -6.14 -5.78
CA GLU A 81 11.68 -4.90 -6.44
C GLU A 81 13.12 -5.02 -6.96
N ARG A 82 14.05 -5.46 -6.10
CA ARG A 82 15.46 -5.64 -6.46
C ARG A 82 15.62 -6.64 -7.61
N SER A 83 14.94 -7.78 -7.53
CA SER A 83 14.98 -8.80 -8.56
C SER A 83 14.50 -8.29 -9.92
N ILE A 84 13.44 -7.45 -9.95
CA ILE A 84 12.99 -6.80 -11.20
C ILE A 84 14.09 -5.88 -11.75
N ILE A 85 14.68 -5.03 -10.93
CA ILE A 85 15.71 -4.06 -11.31
C ILE A 85 16.94 -4.79 -11.84
N ASP A 86 17.40 -5.84 -11.16
CA ASP A 86 18.60 -6.60 -11.49
C ASP A 86 18.49 -7.33 -12.84
N THR A 87 17.27 -7.66 -13.29
CA THR A 87 17.08 -8.23 -14.63
C THR A 87 17.42 -7.23 -15.75
N GLY A 88 17.30 -5.91 -15.47
CA GLY A 88 17.42 -4.85 -16.47
C GLY A 88 16.28 -4.82 -17.47
N CYS A 89 15.09 -5.36 -17.14
CA CYS A 89 13.87 -5.15 -17.94
C CYS A 89 13.32 -3.73 -17.73
N ASN A 90 12.61 -3.21 -18.73
CA ASN A 90 11.86 -1.96 -18.54
C ASN A 90 10.78 -2.18 -17.47
N HIS A 91 10.69 -1.26 -16.51
CA HIS A 91 9.78 -1.45 -15.37
C HIS A 91 9.24 -0.16 -14.79
N ILE A 92 8.01 -0.21 -14.29
CA ILE A 92 7.40 0.79 -13.42
C ILE A 92 7.01 0.07 -12.13
N ILE A 93 7.73 0.30 -11.05
CA ILE A 93 7.42 -0.23 -9.72
C ILE A 93 6.66 0.85 -8.97
N ILE A 94 5.44 0.56 -8.49
CA ILE A 94 4.62 1.51 -7.74
C ILE A 94 4.47 1.01 -6.31
N ARG A 95 5.10 1.69 -5.36
CA ARG A 95 4.89 1.49 -3.93
C ARG A 95 3.61 2.18 -3.52
N THR A 96 2.73 1.46 -2.83
CA THR A 96 1.46 1.99 -2.33
C THR A 96 1.25 1.61 -0.86
N ALA A 97 0.28 2.26 -0.20
CA ALA A 97 0.02 2.10 1.23
C ALA A 97 -1.48 1.97 1.50
N TRP A 98 -1.87 1.19 2.50
CA TRP A 98 -3.22 1.15 3.08
C TRP A 98 -4.33 1.02 2.03
N LEU A 99 -4.16 0.08 1.09
CA LEU A 99 -5.05 -0.09 -0.05
C LEU A 99 -6.43 -0.59 0.39
N TYR A 100 -7.49 0.04 -0.11
CA TYR A 100 -8.88 -0.32 0.15
C TYR A 100 -9.74 -0.15 -1.10
N SER A 101 -10.88 -0.86 -1.14
CA SER A 101 -11.87 -0.76 -2.20
C SER A 101 -13.22 -1.35 -1.77
N GLU A 102 -14.20 -1.27 -2.64
CA GLU A 102 -15.50 -1.98 -2.55
C GLU A 102 -15.33 -3.50 -2.61
N PHE A 103 -14.23 -3.96 -3.20
CA PHE A 103 -13.98 -5.39 -3.46
C PHE A 103 -13.03 -6.01 -2.43
N GLY A 104 -13.18 -7.32 -2.24
CA GLY A 104 -12.31 -8.08 -1.36
C GLY A 104 -12.43 -7.70 0.13
N LYS A 105 -11.52 -8.23 0.93
CA LYS A 105 -11.37 -7.91 2.35
C LYS A 105 -10.38 -6.75 2.49
N ASN A 106 -10.73 -5.72 3.26
CA ASN A 106 -9.86 -4.58 3.54
C ASN A 106 -10.24 -3.89 4.84
N PHE A 107 -9.44 -2.92 5.27
CA PHE A 107 -9.63 -2.21 6.52
C PHE A 107 -10.97 -1.46 6.59
N VAL A 108 -11.38 -0.78 5.50
CA VAL A 108 -12.65 -0.02 5.45
C VAL A 108 -13.83 -0.95 5.76
N LYS A 109 -13.94 -2.08 5.06
CA LYS A 109 -15.03 -3.06 5.27
C LYS A 109 -14.98 -3.68 6.67
N THR A 110 -13.78 -3.90 7.21
CA THR A 110 -13.61 -4.38 8.59
C THR A 110 -14.11 -3.35 9.60
N MET A 111 -13.77 -2.08 9.43
CA MET A 111 -14.20 -1.02 10.34
C MET A 111 -15.70 -0.74 10.23
N LEU A 112 -16.27 -0.75 9.02
CA LEU A 112 -17.73 -0.66 8.83
C LEU A 112 -18.47 -1.73 9.64
N LYS A 113 -18.00 -2.98 9.56
CA LYS A 113 -18.57 -4.08 10.33
C LYS A 113 -18.40 -3.87 11.84
N LEU A 114 -17.17 -3.61 12.30
CA LEU A 114 -16.87 -3.51 13.73
C LEU A 114 -17.58 -2.34 14.39
N THR A 115 -17.69 -1.19 13.71
CA THR A 115 -18.37 -0.01 14.24
C THR A 115 -19.90 -0.16 14.26
N SER A 116 -20.47 -1.02 13.42
CA SER A 116 -21.90 -1.34 13.46
C SER A 116 -22.27 -2.38 14.52
N GLU A 117 -21.34 -3.28 14.88
CA GLU A 117 -21.57 -4.41 15.79
C GLU A 117 -21.16 -4.12 17.24
N ARG A 118 -20.29 -3.13 17.49
CA ARG A 118 -19.69 -2.87 18.80
C ARG A 118 -20.07 -1.49 19.32
N SER A 119 -20.36 -1.41 20.64
CA SER A 119 -20.57 -0.13 21.33
C SER A 119 -19.26 0.63 21.59
N GLN A 120 -18.11 -0.06 21.58
CA GLN A 120 -16.79 0.52 21.78
C GLN A 120 -15.74 -0.18 20.91
N LEU A 121 -14.79 0.60 20.36
CA LEU A 121 -13.67 0.12 19.57
C LEU A 121 -12.42 0.94 19.90
N LYS A 122 -11.28 0.26 20.15
CA LYS A 122 -9.97 0.91 20.28
C LYS A 122 -9.20 0.75 18.96
N VAL A 123 -8.61 1.83 18.48
CA VAL A 123 -7.87 1.86 17.21
C VAL A 123 -6.54 2.60 17.37
N VAL A 124 -5.50 2.07 16.77
CA VAL A 124 -4.12 2.57 16.88
C VAL A 124 -4.01 3.99 16.32
N VAL A 125 -3.38 4.90 17.10
CA VAL A 125 -3.18 6.32 16.77
C VAL A 125 -1.72 6.67 16.41
N ASP A 126 -0.76 5.86 16.83
CA ASP A 126 0.69 6.07 16.66
C ASP A 126 1.30 5.38 15.42
N GLN A 127 0.45 4.94 14.50
CA GLN A 127 0.83 4.51 13.16
C GLN A 127 0.20 5.48 12.16
N VAL A 128 1.06 6.18 11.41
CA VAL A 128 0.69 7.30 10.53
C VAL A 128 1.06 6.96 9.09
N GLY A 129 0.11 7.12 8.20
CA GLY A 129 0.27 6.83 6.78
C GLY A 129 -0.76 7.56 5.94
N THR A 130 -1.00 7.07 4.74
CA THR A 130 -2.05 7.59 3.87
C THR A 130 -2.84 6.46 3.24
N PRO A 131 -4.18 6.41 3.41
CA PRO A 131 -5.02 5.43 2.72
C PRO A 131 -4.96 5.62 1.20
N THR A 132 -5.05 4.51 0.47
CA THR A 132 -5.10 4.52 -1.00
C THR A 132 -6.37 3.82 -1.48
N TYR A 133 -7.21 4.56 -2.18
CA TYR A 133 -8.36 3.98 -2.87
C TYR A 133 -7.90 3.26 -4.13
N ALA A 134 -8.17 1.97 -4.23
CA ALA A 134 -7.67 1.12 -5.31
C ALA A 134 -8.13 1.58 -6.70
N LEU A 135 -9.32 2.18 -6.82
CA LEU A 135 -9.79 2.75 -8.08
C LEU A 135 -8.95 3.93 -8.55
N ASP A 136 -8.48 4.78 -7.61
CA ASP A 136 -7.61 5.91 -7.97
C ASP A 136 -6.24 5.41 -8.44
N LEU A 137 -5.64 4.44 -7.76
CA LEU A 137 -4.42 3.78 -8.20
C LEU A 137 -4.60 3.10 -9.57
N ALA A 138 -5.72 2.40 -9.78
CA ALA A 138 -6.01 1.74 -11.04
C ALA A 138 -6.13 2.74 -12.21
N ARG A 139 -6.74 3.91 -11.98
CA ARG A 139 -6.81 5.00 -12.97
C ARG A 139 -5.43 5.55 -13.33
N VAL A 140 -4.55 5.70 -12.35
CA VAL A 140 -3.16 6.12 -12.60
C VAL A 140 -2.44 5.09 -13.46
N ILE A 141 -2.52 3.80 -13.11
CA ILE A 141 -1.92 2.72 -13.89
C ILE A 141 -2.48 2.70 -15.33
N TYR A 142 -3.81 2.79 -15.46
CA TYR A 142 -4.46 2.85 -16.77
C TYR A 142 -3.94 4.00 -17.62
N ASN A 143 -3.88 5.22 -17.07
CA ASN A 143 -3.39 6.41 -17.78
C ASN A 143 -1.91 6.31 -18.16
N VAL A 144 -1.09 5.65 -17.34
CA VAL A 144 0.33 5.40 -17.65
C VAL A 144 0.47 4.41 -18.80
N VAL A 145 -0.34 3.34 -18.80
CA VAL A 145 -0.30 2.27 -19.81
C VAL A 145 -0.93 2.74 -21.11
N GLU A 146 -2.15 3.27 -21.09
CA GLU A 146 -2.89 3.73 -22.27
C GLU A 146 -2.16 4.88 -22.97
N GLY A 147 -1.67 5.86 -22.19
CA GLY A 147 -0.89 6.98 -22.71
C GLY A 147 0.54 6.62 -23.07
N ARG A 148 0.95 5.34 -22.97
CA ARG A 148 2.33 4.87 -23.19
C ARG A 148 3.39 5.67 -22.43
N LYS A 149 3.01 6.28 -21.31
CA LYS A 149 3.87 7.15 -20.50
C LYS A 149 5.01 6.38 -19.81
N TYR A 150 4.94 5.05 -19.79
CA TYR A 150 5.99 4.19 -19.26
C TYR A 150 7.27 4.17 -20.12
N ILE A 151 7.18 4.57 -21.40
CA ILE A 151 8.33 4.53 -22.32
C ILE A 151 9.37 5.59 -21.88
N GLY A 152 10.58 5.14 -21.56
CA GLY A 152 11.68 5.98 -21.12
C GLY A 152 11.52 6.54 -19.70
N ASN A 153 10.57 6.01 -18.92
CA ASN A 153 10.31 6.43 -17.55
C ASN A 153 10.47 5.25 -16.55
N ASP A 154 11.44 4.38 -16.81
CA ASP A 154 11.71 3.25 -15.92
C ASP A 154 12.04 3.70 -14.49
N GLY A 155 11.61 2.92 -13.50
CA GLY A 155 11.98 3.14 -12.12
C GLY A 155 10.90 2.88 -11.09
N ILE A 156 11.23 3.25 -9.84
CA ILE A 156 10.33 3.16 -8.69
C ILE A 156 9.57 4.48 -8.56
N TYR A 157 8.29 4.37 -8.22
CA TYR A 157 7.37 5.47 -7.96
C TYR A 157 6.56 5.19 -6.70
N ASN A 158 6.21 6.24 -5.98
CA ASN A 158 5.30 6.15 -4.85
C ASN A 158 3.91 6.67 -5.24
N TYR A 159 2.86 5.98 -4.79
CA TYR A 159 1.48 6.44 -4.94
C TYR A 159 0.64 6.08 -3.71
N SER A 160 -0.01 7.08 -3.15
CA SER A 160 -1.15 6.98 -2.22
C SER A 160 -2.06 8.18 -2.49
N ASN A 161 -3.26 8.24 -1.91
CA ASN A 161 -4.03 9.47 -1.96
C ASN A 161 -3.30 10.62 -1.24
N GLU A 162 -3.73 11.88 -1.38
CA GLU A 162 -3.15 13.01 -0.64
C GLU A 162 -3.62 13.04 0.81
N GLY A 163 -2.85 13.72 1.64
CA GLY A 163 -3.10 13.87 3.08
C GLY A 163 -2.40 12.82 3.92
N VAL A 164 -2.62 12.90 5.22
CA VAL A 164 -1.99 12.04 6.23
C VAL A 164 -3.01 11.77 7.33
N CYS A 165 -3.05 10.55 7.85
CA CYS A 165 -3.88 10.20 9.00
C CYS A 165 -3.31 9.00 9.76
N SER A 166 -3.79 8.77 10.99
CA SER A 166 -3.62 7.51 11.71
C SER A 166 -4.74 6.51 11.35
N TRP A 167 -4.58 5.25 11.75
CA TRP A 167 -5.66 4.26 11.65
C TRP A 167 -6.90 4.69 12.46
N PHE A 168 -6.69 5.38 13.58
CA PHE A 168 -7.77 5.96 14.38
C PHE A 168 -8.55 7.02 13.58
N ASP A 169 -7.86 8.00 12.98
CA ASP A 169 -8.49 9.04 12.16
C ASP A 169 -9.24 8.42 10.98
N PHE A 170 -8.62 7.45 10.32
CA PHE A 170 -9.24 6.72 9.19
C PHE A 170 -10.55 6.04 9.63
N THR A 171 -10.55 5.36 10.80
CA THR A 171 -11.73 4.71 11.34
C THR A 171 -12.82 5.71 11.72
N LYS A 172 -12.45 6.87 12.27
CA LYS A 172 -13.40 7.96 12.59
C LYS A 172 -14.12 8.43 11.34
N MET A 173 -13.39 8.67 10.24
CA MET A 173 -13.98 9.11 8.97
C MET A 173 -14.82 8.02 8.30
N ILE A 174 -14.43 6.74 8.42
CA ILE A 174 -15.24 5.61 7.94
C ILE A 174 -16.60 5.59 8.63
N ALA A 175 -16.62 5.71 9.96
CA ALA A 175 -17.85 5.73 10.75
C ALA A 175 -18.71 6.94 10.40
N GLU A 176 -18.10 8.12 10.27
CA GLU A 176 -18.79 9.38 9.94
C GLU A 176 -19.48 9.29 8.57
N TYR A 177 -18.75 8.87 7.54
CA TYR A 177 -19.32 8.78 6.18
C TYR A 177 -20.37 7.67 6.02
N ASN A 178 -20.30 6.63 6.86
CA ASN A 178 -21.33 5.60 6.94
C ASN A 178 -22.53 6.00 7.83
N GLY A 179 -22.50 7.15 8.51
CA GLY A 179 -23.54 7.57 9.44
C GLY A 179 -23.61 6.73 10.73
N THR A 180 -22.55 6.04 11.10
CA THR A 180 -22.50 5.19 12.30
C THR A 180 -22.26 6.05 13.54
N THR A 181 -23.23 6.09 14.48
CA THR A 181 -23.17 6.91 15.70
C THR A 181 -23.11 6.11 17.00
N GLY A 182 -23.37 4.80 16.95
CA GLY A 182 -23.51 3.94 18.13
C GLY A 182 -22.20 3.41 18.73
N CYS A 183 -21.06 3.58 18.06
CA CYS A 183 -19.77 3.06 18.50
C CYS A 183 -18.86 4.16 19.04
N ASN A 184 -18.42 4.02 20.30
CA ASN A 184 -17.40 4.89 20.88
C ASN A 184 -16.00 4.47 20.40
N ILE A 185 -15.48 5.14 19.38
CA ILE A 185 -14.16 4.89 18.80
C ILE A 185 -13.13 5.68 19.62
N GLN A 186 -12.21 4.96 20.28
CA GLN A 186 -11.17 5.50 21.14
C GLN A 186 -9.77 5.23 20.56
N PRO A 187 -8.80 6.18 20.72
CA PRO A 187 -7.41 5.91 20.34
C PRO A 187 -6.77 4.92 21.33
N CYS A 188 -5.81 4.15 20.82
CA CYS A 188 -4.86 3.37 21.61
C CYS A 188 -3.49 3.43 20.97
N TYR A 189 -2.46 2.98 21.68
CA TYR A 189 -1.10 2.89 21.15
C TYR A 189 -0.80 1.48 20.63
N SER A 190 0.19 1.37 19.76
CA SER A 190 0.64 0.07 19.22
C SER A 190 1.08 -0.90 20.30
N CYS A 191 1.62 -0.42 21.42
CA CYS A 191 1.99 -1.25 22.57
C CYS A 191 0.78 -1.90 23.26
N ASP A 192 -0.41 -1.31 23.13
CA ASP A 192 -1.67 -1.86 23.69
C ASP A 192 -2.31 -2.89 22.74
N PHE A 193 -1.80 -3.02 21.52
CA PHE A 193 -2.34 -3.90 20.50
C PHE A 193 -1.24 -4.82 19.93
N PRO A 194 -0.91 -5.93 20.60
CA PRO A 194 0.15 -6.83 20.17
C PRO A 194 -0.04 -7.31 18.73
N SER A 195 1.02 -7.22 17.94
CA SER A 195 1.08 -7.72 16.57
C SER A 195 2.36 -8.55 16.39
N PRO A 196 2.34 -9.66 15.62
CA PRO A 196 3.54 -10.43 15.32
C PRO A 196 4.58 -9.63 14.52
N VAL A 197 4.14 -8.55 13.85
CA VAL A 197 4.98 -7.67 13.04
C VAL A 197 5.05 -6.29 13.66
N LYS A 198 6.25 -5.73 13.79
CA LYS A 198 6.43 -4.30 14.09
C LYS A 198 6.02 -3.50 12.84
N ARG A 199 4.84 -2.88 12.88
CA ARG A 199 4.36 -2.04 11.78
C ARG A 199 5.09 -0.69 11.77
N PRO A 200 5.31 -0.08 10.58
CA PRO A 200 5.89 1.26 10.50
C PRO A 200 5.07 2.26 11.32
N SER A 201 5.74 3.06 12.16
CA SER A 201 5.08 4.16 12.87
C SER A 201 4.76 5.34 11.96
N TYR A 202 5.53 5.49 10.87
CA TYR A 202 5.32 6.50 9.85
C TYR A 202 5.64 5.91 8.47
N SER A 203 4.65 5.85 7.58
CA SER A 203 4.78 5.29 6.23
C SER A 203 4.18 6.20 5.15
N VAL A 204 4.15 7.51 5.39
CA VAL A 204 3.70 8.49 4.40
C VAL A 204 4.65 8.50 3.22
N LEU A 205 4.12 8.29 2.01
CA LEU A 205 4.89 8.25 0.78
C LEU A 205 4.95 9.64 0.12
N ASP A 206 6.14 10.04 -0.35
CA ASP A 206 6.28 11.22 -1.23
C ASP A 206 5.81 10.88 -2.65
N LYS A 207 4.88 11.66 -3.17
CA LYS A 207 4.25 11.46 -4.49
C LYS A 207 4.74 12.46 -5.54
N SER A 208 5.75 13.26 -5.22
CA SER A 208 6.25 14.33 -6.10
C SER A 208 6.77 13.79 -7.43
N LYS A 209 7.45 12.64 -7.41
CA LYS A 209 8.00 12.00 -8.62
C LYS A 209 6.90 11.56 -9.58
N ILE A 210 5.91 10.80 -9.11
CA ILE A 210 4.83 10.27 -9.97
C ILE A 210 4.00 11.40 -10.56
N LYS A 211 3.71 12.46 -9.79
CA LYS A 211 3.02 13.66 -10.26
C LYS A 211 3.80 14.37 -11.38
N ARG A 212 5.08 14.60 -11.16
CA ARG A 212 5.94 15.30 -12.12
C ARG A 212 6.13 14.52 -13.42
N VAL A 213 6.36 13.21 -13.32
CA VAL A 213 6.70 12.37 -14.49
C VAL A 213 5.45 12.04 -15.31
N PHE A 214 4.36 11.67 -14.67
CA PHE A 214 3.17 11.19 -15.37
C PHE A 214 2.03 12.22 -15.46
N GLY A 215 2.18 13.39 -14.85
CA GLY A 215 1.13 14.43 -14.82
C GLY A 215 -0.10 13.98 -14.03
N VAL A 216 0.10 13.25 -12.93
CA VAL A 216 -0.99 12.68 -12.13
C VAL A 216 -1.51 13.72 -11.15
N GLU A 217 -2.84 13.90 -11.15
CA GLU A 217 -3.56 14.54 -10.05
C GLU A 217 -3.97 13.47 -9.02
N VAL A 218 -3.61 13.72 -7.78
CA VAL A 218 -3.86 12.76 -6.68
C VAL A 218 -5.00 13.29 -5.82
N PRO A 219 -6.15 12.58 -5.73
CA PRO A 219 -7.26 12.99 -4.88
C PRO A 219 -6.90 12.96 -3.40
N TYR A 220 -7.55 13.81 -2.59
CA TYR A 220 -7.42 13.78 -1.14
C TYR A 220 -8.10 12.51 -0.57
N TRP A 221 -7.51 11.89 0.45
CA TRP A 221 -7.93 10.58 0.93
C TRP A 221 -9.37 10.55 1.44
N THR A 222 -9.86 11.63 2.06
CA THR A 222 -11.25 11.68 2.54
C THR A 222 -12.27 11.71 1.41
N ASP A 223 -11.94 12.40 0.28
CA ASP A 223 -12.81 12.47 -0.88
C ASP A 223 -12.93 11.08 -1.55
N SER A 224 -11.80 10.38 -1.64
CA SER A 224 -11.74 9.01 -2.17
C SER A 224 -12.45 8.02 -1.25
N LEU A 225 -12.30 8.16 0.07
CA LEU A 225 -13.02 7.34 1.04
C LEU A 225 -14.53 7.51 0.91
N LYS A 226 -15.01 8.75 0.81
CA LYS A 226 -16.44 9.05 0.63
C LYS A 226 -16.99 8.41 -0.64
N LYS A 227 -16.23 8.46 -1.75
CA LYS A 227 -16.63 7.80 -3.00
C LYS A 227 -16.72 6.27 -2.82
N CYS A 228 -15.73 5.66 -2.17
CA CYS A 228 -15.74 4.22 -1.92
C CYS A 228 -16.94 3.80 -1.05
N ILE A 229 -17.22 4.54 0.05
CA ILE A 229 -18.35 4.21 0.94
C ILE A 229 -19.69 4.37 0.20
N ASN A 230 -19.85 5.36 -0.65
CA ASN A 230 -21.07 5.54 -1.45
C ASN A 230 -21.29 4.44 -2.50
N ASN A 231 -20.26 3.68 -2.84
CA ASN A 231 -20.32 2.56 -3.80
C ASN A 231 -20.50 1.20 -3.11
N LEU A 232 -20.48 1.12 -1.76
CA LEU A 232 -20.70 -0.10 -0.98
C LEU A 232 -22.19 -0.35 -0.74
#